data_ddbe11e4b20cd4654fe4e647dded303a
#
_entry.id   ddbe11e4b20cd4654fe4e647dded303a
#
_cell.length_a   1.000
_cell.length_b   1.000
_cell.length_c   1.000
_cell.angle_alpha   90.00
_cell.angle_beta   90.00
_cell.angle_gamma   90.00
#
_symmetry.space_group_name_H-M   'P 1'
#
loop_
_entity.id
_entity.type
_entity.pdbx_description
1 polymer ?
#
loop_
_entity_poly.entity_id
_entity_poly.type
_entity_poly.pdbx_seq_one_letter_code
_entity_poly.pdbx_strand_id
1 'polypeptide(L)'
;MDWDLAIKRNSEALVEIVADLFAMLGLVGEVMVSRLPWPTYRAVLRILRPAESALRRLIVVAARGLVVAPTVSRPRQAGAKRARKGGYERSAAFQLFDPQTRIVLPRRRTPKRPGPRIHMFNADNELVTVWPPPRPAASPAPAPVKSADGMVSATRIIRRLEALESALADVPRQARRLVRWKMRQETSPNPSFKTPLRPGRPPGYRRMAVHLVDELLSECDWLACRAAMADTS
;
A
#
# COMPACT_ATOMS: atom_id res chain seq x y z
N MET A 1 4.60 -11.79 -28.87
CA MET A 1 3.73 -12.08 -27.70
C MET A 1 2.57 -11.11 -27.75
N ASP A 2 1.34 -11.62 -27.68
CA ASP A 2 0.14 -10.79 -27.67
C ASP A 2 -0.12 -10.29 -26.24
N TRP A 3 0.22 -9.03 -25.99
CA TRP A 3 0.08 -8.39 -24.69
C TRP A 3 -1.37 -8.10 -24.32
N ASP A 4 -2.19 -7.76 -25.31
CA ASP A 4 -3.58 -7.40 -25.08
C ASP A 4 -4.40 -8.64 -24.68
N LEU A 5 -4.13 -9.76 -25.34
CA LEU A 5 -4.72 -11.05 -24.97
C LEU A 5 -4.30 -11.48 -23.56
N ALA A 6 -3.01 -11.31 -23.22
CA ALA A 6 -2.49 -11.63 -21.90
C ALA A 6 -3.13 -10.74 -20.82
N ILE A 7 -3.27 -9.43 -21.06
CA ILE A 7 -3.94 -8.49 -20.12
C ILE A 7 -5.40 -8.90 -19.95
N LYS A 8 -6.11 -9.18 -21.05
CA LYS A 8 -7.53 -9.55 -21.01
C LYS A 8 -7.73 -10.81 -20.17
N ARG A 9 -7.02 -11.91 -20.51
CA ARG A 9 -7.12 -13.19 -19.79
C ARG A 9 -6.85 -13.06 -18.29
N ASN A 10 -5.77 -12.37 -17.93
CA ASN A 10 -5.40 -12.20 -16.52
C ASN A 10 -6.34 -11.25 -15.78
N SER A 11 -6.94 -10.27 -16.47
CA SER A 11 -7.97 -9.40 -15.89
C SER A 11 -9.26 -10.16 -15.61
N GLU A 12 -9.70 -11.02 -16.52
CA GLU A 12 -10.87 -11.88 -16.34
C GLU A 12 -10.70 -12.82 -15.15
N ALA A 13 -9.54 -13.49 -15.04
CA ALA A 13 -9.24 -14.34 -13.89
C ALA A 13 -9.19 -13.56 -12.56
N LEU A 14 -8.71 -12.31 -12.58
CA LEU A 14 -8.76 -11.45 -11.38
C LEU A 14 -10.19 -11.06 -11.01
N VAL A 15 -11.07 -10.84 -11.96
CA VAL A 15 -12.50 -10.54 -11.71
C VAL A 15 -13.15 -11.71 -10.99
N GLU A 16 -12.91 -12.93 -11.42
CA GLU A 16 -13.43 -14.15 -10.76
C GLU A 16 -12.92 -14.25 -9.31
N ILE A 17 -11.62 -14.03 -9.08
CA ILE A 17 -11.03 -14.04 -7.74
C ILE A 17 -11.65 -12.94 -6.85
N VAL A 18 -11.95 -11.77 -7.41
CA VAL A 18 -12.60 -10.68 -6.66
C VAL A 18 -14.04 -11.05 -6.30
N ALA A 19 -14.78 -11.69 -7.21
CA ALA A 19 -16.13 -12.20 -6.95
C ALA A 19 -16.12 -13.24 -5.82
N ASP A 20 -15.16 -14.17 -5.83
CA ASP A 20 -14.96 -15.15 -4.75
C ASP A 20 -14.68 -14.47 -3.40
N LEU A 21 -13.88 -13.40 -3.41
CA LEU A 21 -13.58 -12.64 -2.20
C LEU A 21 -14.82 -11.93 -1.64
N PHE A 22 -15.69 -11.40 -2.51
CA PHE A 22 -16.98 -10.83 -2.09
C PHE A 22 -17.90 -11.91 -1.51
N ALA A 23 -17.96 -13.09 -2.15
CA ALA A 23 -18.71 -14.23 -1.65
C ALA A 23 -18.21 -14.71 -0.28
N MET A 24 -16.88 -14.80 -0.08
CA MET A 24 -16.27 -15.16 1.21
C MET A 24 -16.59 -14.17 2.33
N LEU A 25 -16.82 -12.91 1.99
CA LEU A 25 -17.21 -11.86 2.93
C LEU A 25 -18.71 -11.82 3.20
N GLY A 26 -19.52 -12.62 2.48
CA GLY A 26 -20.98 -12.58 2.57
C GLY A 26 -21.59 -11.29 2.02
N LEU A 27 -20.85 -10.57 1.17
CA LEU A 27 -21.28 -9.30 0.55
C LEU A 27 -22.08 -9.54 -0.74
N VAL A 28 -22.60 -10.74 -0.93
CA VAL A 28 -23.54 -11.08 -1.99
C VAL A 28 -24.93 -10.65 -1.52
N GLY A 29 -25.30 -9.38 -1.77
CA GLY A 29 -26.52 -8.75 -1.30
C GLY A 29 -26.24 -7.49 -0.47
N GLU A 30 -27.29 -6.83 0.03
CA GLU A 30 -27.21 -5.55 0.76
C GLU A 30 -26.67 -5.67 2.21
N VAL A 31 -26.13 -6.82 2.60
CA VAL A 31 -25.70 -7.05 3.99
C VAL A 31 -24.34 -6.42 4.23
N MET A 32 -24.32 -5.33 4.97
CA MET A 32 -23.08 -4.66 5.43
C MET A 32 -22.45 -5.43 6.58
N VAL A 33 -21.47 -6.26 6.28
CA VAL A 33 -20.66 -6.96 7.30
C VAL A 33 -19.66 -5.98 7.94
N SER A 34 -19.94 -5.55 9.17
CA SER A 34 -19.06 -4.61 9.88
C SER A 34 -17.86 -5.29 10.58
N ARG A 35 -18.03 -6.55 10.97
CA ARG A 35 -17.02 -7.34 11.71
C ARG A 35 -16.90 -8.74 11.12
N LEU A 36 -15.67 -9.28 11.14
CA LEU A 36 -15.33 -10.62 10.65
C LEU A 36 -14.58 -11.42 11.73
N PRO A 37 -14.78 -12.74 11.78
CA PRO A 37 -13.92 -13.62 12.54
C PRO A 37 -12.46 -13.50 12.07
N TRP A 38 -11.51 -13.54 13.01
CA TRP A 38 -10.09 -13.45 12.69
C TRP A 38 -9.59 -14.46 11.65
N PRO A 39 -10.02 -15.74 11.68
CA PRO A 39 -9.63 -16.72 10.64
C PRO A 39 -10.07 -16.30 9.24
N THR A 40 -11.35 -15.89 9.08
CA THR A 40 -11.90 -15.41 7.80
C THR A 40 -11.16 -14.17 7.33
N TYR A 41 -10.91 -13.20 8.22
CA TYR A 41 -10.13 -12.00 7.92
C TYR A 41 -8.74 -12.35 7.37
N ARG A 42 -8.06 -13.33 7.98
CA ARG A 42 -6.75 -13.81 7.50
C ARG A 42 -6.85 -14.53 6.17
N ALA A 43 -7.86 -15.36 5.97
CA ALA A 43 -8.08 -16.08 4.72
C ALA A 43 -8.27 -15.10 3.55
N VAL A 44 -9.14 -14.11 3.72
CA VAL A 44 -9.35 -13.04 2.72
C VAL A 44 -8.05 -12.27 2.43
N LEU A 45 -7.28 -11.90 3.44
CA LEU A 45 -6.00 -11.21 3.23
C LEU A 45 -4.96 -12.05 2.48
N ARG A 46 -5.02 -13.39 2.61
CA ARG A 46 -4.12 -14.30 1.89
C ARG A 46 -4.33 -14.27 0.38
N ILE A 47 -5.57 -14.02 -0.06
CA ILE A 47 -5.95 -13.93 -1.47
C ILE A 47 -5.87 -12.48 -1.97
N LEU A 48 -6.36 -11.53 -1.17
CA LEU A 48 -6.41 -10.11 -1.55
C LEU A 48 -5.01 -9.51 -1.81
N ARG A 49 -4.00 -9.84 -0.99
CA ARG A 49 -2.64 -9.28 -1.18
C ARG A 49 -1.99 -9.69 -2.50
N PRO A 50 -1.96 -10.97 -2.89
CA PRO A 50 -1.44 -11.36 -4.21
C PRO A 50 -2.30 -10.81 -5.35
N ALA A 51 -3.64 -10.75 -5.22
CA ALA A 51 -4.51 -10.17 -6.25
C ALA A 51 -4.21 -8.68 -6.50
N GLU A 52 -4.08 -7.87 -5.46
CA GLU A 52 -3.65 -6.46 -5.61
C GLU A 52 -2.27 -6.36 -6.26
N SER A 53 -1.37 -7.27 -5.93
CA SER A 53 -0.02 -7.30 -6.47
C SER A 53 -0.02 -7.68 -7.95
N ALA A 54 -0.85 -8.65 -8.35
CA ALA A 54 -1.05 -9.05 -9.74
C ALA A 54 -1.62 -7.91 -10.58
N LEU A 55 -2.66 -7.21 -10.07
CA LEU A 55 -3.23 -6.07 -10.76
C LEU A 55 -2.22 -4.94 -10.98
N ARG A 56 -1.36 -4.62 -9.99
CA ARG A 56 -0.30 -3.62 -10.19
C ARG A 56 0.63 -3.98 -11.34
N ARG A 57 0.94 -5.24 -11.49
CA ARG A 57 1.77 -5.77 -12.58
C ARG A 57 1.08 -5.65 -13.92
N LEU A 58 -0.20 -6.02 -13.99
CA LEU A 58 -1.01 -5.81 -15.20
C LEU A 58 -1.10 -4.33 -15.60
N ILE A 59 -1.25 -3.43 -14.63
CA ILE A 59 -1.23 -1.98 -14.89
C ILE A 59 0.12 -1.54 -15.46
N VAL A 60 1.24 -2.11 -14.99
CA VAL A 60 2.58 -1.81 -15.54
C VAL A 60 2.68 -2.32 -16.97
N VAL A 61 2.20 -3.53 -17.26
CA VAL A 61 2.16 -4.10 -18.62
C VAL A 61 1.29 -3.26 -19.54
N ALA A 62 0.09 -2.88 -19.09
CA ALA A 62 -0.83 -2.02 -19.84
C ALA A 62 -0.31 -0.58 -20.05
N ALA A 63 0.60 -0.12 -19.20
CA ALA A 63 1.24 1.19 -19.33
C ALA A 63 2.40 1.20 -20.36
N ARG A 64 2.81 0.04 -20.86
CA ARG A 64 3.88 -0.09 -21.84
C ARG A 64 3.48 0.59 -23.15
N GLY A 65 4.38 1.38 -23.69
CA GLY A 65 4.17 2.06 -24.98
C GLY A 65 3.07 3.12 -24.98
N LEU A 66 2.40 3.39 -23.84
CA LEU A 66 1.42 4.47 -23.74
C LEU A 66 2.10 5.84 -23.71
N VAL A 67 1.86 6.61 -24.75
CA VAL A 67 2.21 8.04 -24.75
C VAL A 67 1.01 8.84 -24.30
N VAL A 68 1.15 9.58 -23.21
CA VAL A 68 0.09 10.43 -22.66
C VAL A 68 0.53 11.89 -22.77
N ALA A 69 -0.30 12.74 -23.34
CA ALA A 69 -0.01 14.16 -23.40
C ALA A 69 0.17 14.74 -21.98
N PRO A 70 1.19 15.60 -21.76
CA PRO A 70 1.41 16.24 -20.49
C PRO A 70 0.19 17.08 -20.12
N THR A 71 -0.42 16.78 -18.99
CA THR A 71 -1.48 17.65 -18.45
C THR A 71 -0.83 18.91 -17.90
N VAL A 72 -1.07 20.03 -18.54
CA VAL A 72 -0.67 21.34 -18.00
C VAL A 72 -1.28 21.47 -16.61
N SER A 73 -0.43 21.43 -15.60
CA SER A 73 -0.85 21.64 -14.22
C SER A 73 -1.35 23.09 -14.12
N ARG A 74 -2.66 23.30 -13.91
CA ARG A 74 -3.14 24.62 -13.55
C ARG A 74 -2.35 25.12 -12.34
N PRO A 75 -1.77 26.32 -12.40
CA PRO A 75 -1.03 26.86 -11.27
C PRO A 75 -1.93 26.80 -10.04
N ARG A 76 -1.46 26.11 -9.02
CA ARG A 76 -2.20 25.99 -7.76
C ARG A 76 -2.18 27.37 -7.13
N GLN A 77 -3.33 28.07 -7.13
CA GLN A 77 -3.44 29.34 -6.42
C GLN A 77 -2.96 29.12 -4.98
N ALA A 78 -1.80 29.72 -4.68
CA ALA A 78 -1.25 29.71 -3.34
C ALA A 78 -2.21 30.49 -2.45
N GLY A 79 -2.92 29.82 -1.55
CA GLY A 79 -3.80 30.49 -0.59
C GLY A 79 -5.16 29.83 -0.37
N ALA A 80 -5.71 29.09 -1.31
CA ALA A 80 -6.96 28.39 -1.06
C ALA A 80 -6.69 27.15 -0.15
N LYS A 81 -6.71 27.36 1.16
CA LYS A 81 -6.94 26.25 2.10
C LYS A 81 -8.30 25.67 1.72
N ARG A 82 -8.30 24.62 0.88
CA ARG A 82 -9.52 23.85 0.66
C ARG A 82 -10.01 23.43 2.02
N ALA A 83 -11.05 24.10 2.52
CA ALA A 83 -11.83 23.59 3.61
C ALA A 83 -12.07 22.11 3.30
N ARG A 84 -11.66 21.21 4.17
CA ARG A 84 -11.99 19.81 4.07
C ARG A 84 -13.51 19.74 4.10
N LYS A 85 -14.14 19.81 2.92
CA LYS A 85 -15.56 19.54 2.78
C LYS A 85 -15.79 18.16 3.37
N GLY A 86 -16.55 18.16 4.47
CA GLY A 86 -16.87 16.97 5.22
C GLY A 86 -17.39 15.85 4.35
N GLY A 87 -16.94 14.66 4.64
CA GLY A 87 -17.81 13.50 4.69
C GLY A 87 -18.34 12.88 3.42
N TYR A 88 -17.89 13.19 2.22
CA TYR A 88 -18.04 12.21 1.15
C TYR A 88 -16.93 11.17 1.32
N GLU A 89 -17.29 9.98 1.73
CA GLU A 89 -16.41 8.81 1.70
C GLU A 89 -15.95 8.61 0.25
N ARG A 90 -14.82 9.22 -0.08
CA ARG A 90 -14.18 8.96 -1.37
C ARG A 90 -13.81 7.49 -1.36
N SER A 91 -14.40 6.71 -2.26
CA SER A 91 -13.93 5.37 -2.59
C SER A 91 -12.41 5.39 -2.58
N ALA A 92 -11.81 4.51 -1.79
CA ALA A 92 -10.36 4.49 -1.61
C ALA A 92 -9.71 4.23 -2.97
N ALA A 93 -8.96 5.18 -3.47
CA ALA A 93 -8.28 5.01 -4.75
C ALA A 93 -7.28 3.86 -4.66
N PHE A 94 -7.25 2.99 -5.67
CA PHE A 94 -6.31 1.88 -5.74
C PHE A 94 -4.85 2.37 -5.66
N GLN A 95 -4.05 1.69 -4.84
CA GLN A 95 -2.63 2.00 -4.65
C GLN A 95 -1.81 1.39 -5.78
N LEU A 96 -1.28 2.23 -6.68
CA LEU A 96 -0.48 1.82 -7.83
C LEU A 96 0.90 1.26 -7.46
N PHE A 97 1.39 1.56 -6.26
CA PHE A 97 2.74 1.21 -5.82
C PHE A 97 2.71 0.03 -4.86
N ASP A 98 3.67 -0.87 -5.05
CA ASP A 98 3.88 -1.92 -4.06
C ASP A 98 4.19 -1.32 -2.69
N PRO A 99 3.63 -1.87 -1.60
CA PRO A 99 3.99 -1.46 -0.27
C PRO A 99 5.48 -1.73 -0.06
N GLN A 100 6.25 -0.67 0.10
CA GLN A 100 7.66 -0.80 0.45
C GLN A 100 7.72 -1.40 1.85
N THR A 101 8.41 -2.51 1.97
CA THR A 101 8.80 -3.03 3.27
C THR A 101 9.80 -2.05 3.84
N ARG A 102 9.34 -1.07 4.62
CA ARG A 102 10.26 -0.32 5.47
C ARG A 102 10.85 -1.35 6.41
N ILE A 103 12.09 -1.73 6.15
CA ILE A 103 12.91 -2.34 7.18
C ILE A 103 13.04 -1.24 8.23
N VAL A 104 12.14 -1.23 9.19
CA VAL A 104 12.33 -0.44 10.40
C VAL A 104 13.48 -1.16 11.08
N LEU A 105 14.71 -0.76 10.71
CA LEU A 105 15.87 -1.14 11.50
C LEU A 105 15.48 -0.77 12.93
N PRO A 106 15.51 -1.72 13.87
CA PRO A 106 15.28 -1.38 15.24
C PRO A 106 16.25 -0.21 15.52
N ARG A 107 15.69 0.97 15.79
CA ARG A 107 16.51 2.09 16.20
C ARG A 107 17.39 1.53 17.30
N ARG A 108 18.67 1.33 17.01
CA ARG A 108 19.66 1.04 18.05
C ARG A 108 19.35 2.10 19.11
N ARG A 109 18.72 1.66 20.19
CA ARG A 109 18.66 2.47 21.38
C ARG A 109 20.13 2.62 21.75
N THR A 110 20.78 3.64 21.18
CA THR A 110 22.02 4.08 21.75
C THR A 110 21.68 4.30 23.20
N PRO A 111 22.27 3.51 24.12
CA PRO A 111 22.04 3.81 25.52
C PRO A 111 22.37 5.28 25.60
N LYS A 112 21.40 6.11 26.01
CA LYS A 112 21.65 7.53 26.22
C LYS A 112 22.81 7.52 27.19
N ARG A 113 24.02 7.79 26.68
CA ARG A 113 25.13 8.08 27.57
C ARG A 113 24.57 9.11 28.52
N PRO A 114 24.57 8.84 29.83
CA PRO A 114 24.19 9.87 30.76
C PRO A 114 24.98 11.11 30.38
N GLY A 115 24.30 12.17 29.93
CA GLY A 115 24.95 13.42 29.60
C GLY A 115 25.82 13.85 30.79
N PRO A 116 26.81 14.74 30.56
CA PRO A 116 27.63 15.22 31.65
C PRO A 116 26.69 15.62 32.79
N ARG A 117 26.82 14.94 33.92
CA ARG A 117 26.06 15.27 35.11
C ARG A 117 26.63 16.59 35.61
N ILE A 118 25.88 17.66 35.45
CA ILE A 118 26.22 18.91 36.06
C ILE A 118 25.89 18.74 37.55
N HIS A 119 26.91 18.56 38.34
CA HIS A 119 26.79 18.57 39.80
C HIS A 119 26.86 20.04 40.22
N MET A 120 25.78 20.55 40.76
CA MET A 120 25.78 21.83 41.40
C MET A 120 25.92 21.59 42.92
N PHE A 121 26.79 22.33 43.57
CA PHE A 121 26.87 22.37 45.01
C PHE A 121 25.85 23.38 45.50
N ASN A 122 25.05 23.01 46.52
CA ASN A 122 24.22 23.96 47.20
C ASN A 122 25.05 24.82 48.16
N ALA A 123 24.44 25.81 48.81
CA ALA A 123 25.13 26.69 49.72
C ALA A 123 25.79 25.97 50.91
N ASP A 124 25.38 24.76 51.21
CA ASP A 124 25.87 23.88 52.27
C ASP A 124 26.96 22.89 51.76
N ASN A 125 27.47 23.09 50.53
CA ASN A 125 28.48 22.28 49.91
C ASN A 125 28.10 20.79 49.66
N GLU A 126 26.79 20.48 49.61
CA GLU A 126 26.29 19.18 49.27
C GLU A 126 26.06 19.04 47.75
N LEU A 127 26.38 17.86 47.21
CA LEU A 127 26.23 17.51 45.78
C LEU A 127 24.72 17.32 45.47
N VAL A 128 24.08 18.33 44.88
CA VAL A 128 22.75 18.22 44.39
C VAL A 128 22.74 17.84 42.95
N THR A 129 22.27 16.63 42.63
CA THR A 129 22.10 16.18 41.25
C THR A 129 20.79 16.75 40.71
N VAL A 130 20.85 17.84 39.95
CA VAL A 130 19.69 18.36 39.26
C VAL A 130 19.41 17.43 38.05
N TRP A 131 18.54 16.48 38.26
CA TRP A 131 18.06 15.59 37.24
C TRP A 131 16.81 16.19 36.59
N PRO A 132 16.77 16.42 35.26
CA PRO A 132 15.52 16.72 34.62
C PRO A 132 14.59 15.51 34.83
N PRO A 133 13.30 15.72 35.22
CA PRO A 133 12.37 14.62 35.43
C PRO A 133 12.36 13.73 34.19
N PRO A 134 12.27 12.40 34.34
CA PRO A 134 12.19 11.48 33.21
C PRO A 134 11.00 11.90 32.35
N ARG A 135 11.26 12.27 31.07
CA ARG A 135 10.19 12.49 30.12
C ARG A 135 9.29 11.25 30.16
N PRO A 136 7.96 11.42 30.33
CA PRO A 136 7.05 10.28 30.27
C PRO A 136 7.35 9.52 28.99
N ALA A 137 7.63 8.23 29.11
CA ALA A 137 7.89 7.36 27.99
C ALA A 137 6.68 7.50 27.05
N ALA A 138 6.93 7.93 25.79
CA ALA A 138 5.88 7.99 24.81
C ALA A 138 5.18 6.62 24.82
N SER A 139 3.92 6.59 25.18
CA SER A 139 3.12 5.38 25.19
C SER A 139 3.33 4.65 23.85
N PRO A 140 3.67 3.37 23.86
CA PRO A 140 3.74 2.61 22.63
C PRO A 140 2.40 2.78 21.91
N ALA A 141 2.45 3.08 20.61
CA ALA A 141 1.25 3.18 19.79
C ALA A 141 0.36 1.96 20.07
N PRO A 142 -0.95 2.16 20.32
CA PRO A 142 -1.81 1.06 20.73
C PRO A 142 -1.72 -0.04 19.70
N ALA A 143 -1.31 -1.22 20.14
CA ALA A 143 -1.39 -2.42 19.32
C ALA A 143 -2.85 -2.58 18.87
N PRO A 144 -3.13 -3.09 17.65
CA PRO A 144 -4.49 -3.27 17.19
C PRO A 144 -5.25 -4.08 18.25
N VAL A 145 -6.24 -3.42 18.84
CA VAL A 145 -7.03 -3.99 19.92
C VAL A 145 -7.74 -5.22 19.35
N LYS A 146 -7.26 -6.40 19.70
CA LYS A 146 -8.03 -7.62 19.54
C LYS A 146 -9.20 -7.46 20.50
N SER A 147 -10.39 -7.22 19.95
CA SER A 147 -11.60 -7.28 20.77
C SER A 147 -11.65 -8.68 21.39
N ALA A 148 -12.10 -8.76 22.65
CA ALA A 148 -12.18 -10.01 23.42
C ALA A 148 -12.88 -11.15 22.66
N ASP A 149 -13.76 -10.83 21.72
CA ASP A 149 -14.56 -11.78 20.91
C ASP A 149 -13.85 -12.33 19.67
N GLY A 150 -12.55 -12.06 19.45
CA GLY A 150 -11.83 -12.53 18.27
C GLY A 150 -12.34 -11.95 16.93
N MET A 151 -13.25 -10.97 16.98
CA MET A 151 -13.81 -10.29 15.82
C MET A 151 -12.98 -9.06 15.44
N VAL A 152 -12.79 -8.84 14.13
CA VAL A 152 -12.01 -7.73 13.58
C VAL A 152 -12.90 -6.88 12.65
N SER A 153 -12.69 -5.56 12.63
CA SER A 153 -13.40 -4.68 11.70
C SER A 153 -13.11 -5.05 10.24
N ALA A 154 -14.15 -5.27 9.46
CA ALA A 154 -14.10 -5.60 8.04
C ALA A 154 -13.85 -4.37 7.15
N THR A 155 -14.14 -3.17 7.63
CA THR A 155 -14.12 -1.91 6.86
C THR A 155 -12.86 -1.71 6.02
N ARG A 156 -11.69 -2.04 6.58
CA ARG A 156 -10.42 -1.88 5.86
C ARG A 156 -10.28 -2.85 4.68
N ILE A 157 -10.74 -4.10 4.85
CA ILE A 157 -10.69 -5.11 3.78
C ILE A 157 -11.68 -4.76 2.68
N ILE A 158 -12.91 -4.41 3.06
CA ILE A 158 -13.98 -4.02 2.12
C ILE A 158 -13.51 -2.85 1.26
N ARG A 159 -13.01 -1.76 1.84
CA ARG A 159 -12.47 -0.63 1.08
C ARG A 159 -11.34 -1.00 0.12
N ARG A 160 -10.49 -1.96 0.49
CA ARG A 160 -9.43 -2.44 -0.39
C ARG A 160 -9.97 -3.27 -1.53
N LEU A 161 -10.99 -4.09 -1.27
CA LEU A 161 -11.63 -4.93 -2.27
C LEU A 161 -12.40 -4.07 -3.28
N GLU A 162 -13.18 -3.08 -2.82
CA GLU A 162 -13.86 -2.09 -3.67
C GLU A 162 -12.85 -1.31 -4.54
N ALA A 163 -11.72 -0.92 -3.96
CA ALA A 163 -10.67 -0.23 -4.71
C ALA A 163 -10.01 -1.14 -5.76
N LEU A 164 -9.87 -2.43 -5.48
CA LEU A 164 -9.36 -3.43 -6.42
C LEU A 164 -10.35 -3.64 -7.57
N GLU A 165 -11.62 -3.85 -7.27
CA GLU A 165 -12.70 -3.99 -8.24
C GLU A 165 -12.81 -2.77 -9.16
N SER A 166 -12.88 -1.57 -8.59
CA SER A 166 -12.91 -0.32 -9.35
C SER A 166 -11.69 -0.13 -10.25
N ALA A 167 -10.53 -0.63 -9.85
CA ALA A 167 -9.32 -0.55 -10.65
C ALA A 167 -9.27 -1.59 -11.76
N LEU A 168 -9.87 -2.77 -11.54
CA LEU A 168 -10.06 -3.81 -12.57
C LEU A 168 -11.04 -3.38 -13.65
N ALA A 169 -12.12 -2.69 -13.27
CA ALA A 169 -13.11 -2.17 -14.21
C ALA A 169 -12.51 -1.18 -15.23
N ASP A 170 -11.42 -0.50 -14.88
CA ASP A 170 -10.78 0.47 -15.78
C ASP A 170 -9.24 0.41 -15.68
N VAL A 171 -8.67 -0.72 -16.08
CA VAL A 171 -7.21 -0.92 -16.16
C VAL A 171 -6.52 0.14 -17.04
N PRO A 172 -7.08 0.53 -18.21
CA PRO A 172 -6.49 1.57 -19.06
C PRO A 172 -6.37 2.93 -18.35
N ARG A 173 -7.33 3.30 -17.52
CA ARG A 173 -7.26 4.53 -16.72
C ARG A 173 -6.14 4.47 -15.69
N GLN A 174 -5.96 3.33 -15.04
CA GLN A 174 -4.87 3.13 -14.08
C GLN A 174 -3.51 3.16 -14.77
N ALA A 175 -3.39 2.58 -15.96
CA ALA A 175 -2.19 2.64 -16.79
C ALA A 175 -1.83 4.10 -17.15
N ARG A 176 -2.79 4.87 -17.66
CA ARG A 176 -2.62 6.33 -17.93
C ARG A 176 -2.22 7.11 -16.67
N ARG A 177 -2.78 6.76 -15.51
CA ARG A 177 -2.40 7.37 -14.22
C ARG A 177 -0.94 7.07 -13.86
N LEU A 178 -0.47 5.87 -14.14
CA LEU A 178 0.91 5.45 -13.91
C LEU A 178 1.88 6.20 -14.84
N VAL A 179 1.56 6.29 -16.14
CA VAL A 179 2.38 7.02 -17.13
C VAL A 179 2.50 8.49 -16.76
N ARG A 180 1.39 9.15 -16.40
CA ARG A 180 1.42 10.55 -15.93
C ARG A 180 2.27 10.74 -14.67
N TRP A 181 2.33 9.71 -13.83
CA TRP A 181 3.21 9.76 -12.66
C TRP A 181 4.68 9.64 -13.08
N LYS A 182 5.04 8.69 -13.98
CA LYS A 182 6.40 8.54 -14.53
C LYS A 182 6.87 9.86 -15.13
N MET A 183 6.11 10.46 -16.03
CA MET A 183 6.43 11.76 -16.67
C MET A 183 6.67 12.88 -15.64
N ARG A 184 5.86 12.95 -14.59
CA ARG A 184 6.07 13.94 -13.52
C ARG A 184 7.33 13.69 -12.71
N GLN A 185 7.78 12.45 -12.60
CA GLN A 185 9.04 12.12 -11.94
C GLN A 185 10.25 12.55 -12.79
N GLU A 186 10.18 12.33 -14.10
CA GLU A 186 11.22 12.72 -15.06
C GLU A 186 11.42 14.24 -15.12
N THR A 187 10.31 15.00 -15.04
CA THR A 187 10.34 16.47 -15.06
C THR A 187 10.55 17.11 -13.69
N SER A 188 10.56 16.35 -12.62
CA SER A 188 10.68 16.87 -11.25
C SER A 188 12.13 17.17 -10.90
N PRO A 189 12.45 18.35 -10.32
CA PRO A 189 13.80 18.64 -9.82
C PRO A 189 14.22 17.72 -8.66
N ASN A 190 13.25 17.14 -7.94
CA ASN A 190 13.47 16.19 -6.87
C ASN A 190 12.68 14.89 -7.16
N PRO A 191 13.18 14.00 -8.01
CA PRO A 191 12.49 12.77 -8.34
C PRO A 191 12.37 11.87 -7.11
N SER A 192 11.21 11.27 -6.94
CA SER A 192 11.00 10.29 -5.87
C SER A 192 11.65 8.97 -6.26
N PHE A 193 12.44 8.37 -5.37
CA PHE A 193 13.01 7.03 -5.56
C PHE A 193 11.96 5.88 -5.52
N LYS A 194 10.67 6.21 -5.58
CA LYS A 194 9.62 5.22 -5.60
C LYS A 194 9.53 4.58 -6.97
N THR A 195 9.69 3.26 -7.02
CA THR A 195 9.37 2.46 -8.19
C THR A 195 7.95 1.90 -8.07
N PRO A 196 7.22 1.73 -9.18
CA PRO A 196 5.89 1.12 -9.14
C PRO A 196 5.89 -0.27 -8.55
N LEU A 197 6.85 -1.08 -8.95
CA LEU A 197 7.08 -2.42 -8.45
C LEU A 197 8.34 -2.43 -7.59
N ARG A 198 8.28 -3.11 -6.46
CA ARG A 198 9.47 -3.31 -5.63
C ARG A 198 10.41 -4.32 -6.30
N PRO A 199 11.73 -4.18 -6.13
CA PRO A 199 12.68 -5.20 -6.58
C PRO A 199 12.48 -6.52 -5.80
N GLY A 200 12.69 -7.64 -6.47
CA GLY A 200 12.56 -8.97 -5.90
C GLY A 200 11.13 -9.49 -5.86
N ARG A 201 10.87 -10.42 -4.95
CA ARG A 201 9.57 -11.12 -4.91
C ARG A 201 8.39 -10.19 -4.66
N PRO A 202 7.30 -10.34 -5.43
CA PRO A 202 6.11 -9.54 -5.25
C PRO A 202 5.44 -9.71 -3.88
N PRO A 203 4.73 -8.69 -3.39
CA PRO A 203 3.94 -8.83 -2.16
C PRO A 203 2.88 -9.94 -2.31
N GLY A 204 2.83 -10.83 -1.34
CA GLY A 204 1.91 -11.97 -1.38
C GLY A 204 2.44 -13.21 -2.10
N TYR A 205 3.60 -13.12 -2.76
CA TYR A 205 4.22 -14.27 -3.45
C TYR A 205 4.44 -15.45 -2.51
N ARG A 206 4.16 -16.65 -3.02
CA ARG A 206 4.44 -17.94 -2.39
C ARG A 206 5.31 -18.80 -3.29
N ARG A 207 6.24 -19.53 -2.68
CA ARG A 207 7.11 -20.44 -3.42
C ARG A 207 6.31 -21.61 -4.00
N MET A 208 5.31 -22.11 -3.26
CA MET A 208 4.37 -23.12 -3.73
C MET A 208 3.01 -22.47 -3.87
N ALA A 209 2.45 -22.53 -5.07
CA ALA A 209 1.09 -22.08 -5.34
C ALA A 209 0.11 -22.98 -4.59
N VAL A 210 -0.78 -22.37 -3.83
CA VAL A 210 -1.85 -23.05 -3.08
C VAL A 210 -3.22 -22.63 -3.61
N HIS A 211 -3.26 -21.49 -4.29
CA HIS A 211 -4.48 -20.89 -4.81
C HIS A 211 -4.21 -20.35 -6.21
N LEU A 212 -5.23 -20.33 -7.07
CA LEU A 212 -5.16 -19.79 -8.43
C LEU A 212 -4.52 -18.39 -8.48
N VAL A 213 -4.77 -17.55 -7.47
CA VAL A 213 -4.16 -16.21 -7.38
C VAL A 213 -2.64 -16.24 -7.27
N ASP A 214 -2.03 -17.29 -6.75
CA ASP A 214 -0.57 -17.40 -6.62
C ASP A 214 0.08 -17.66 -7.99
N GLU A 215 -0.56 -18.49 -8.83
CA GLU A 215 -0.15 -18.76 -10.22
C GLU A 215 -0.31 -17.50 -11.07
N LEU A 216 -1.47 -16.86 -10.94
CA LEU A 216 -1.77 -15.61 -11.63
C LEU A 216 -0.77 -14.50 -11.28
N LEU A 217 -0.41 -14.38 -10.01
CA LEU A 217 0.62 -13.42 -9.58
C LEU A 217 1.96 -13.72 -10.23
N SER A 218 2.35 -14.98 -10.32
CA SER A 218 3.62 -15.39 -10.93
C SER A 218 3.66 -15.07 -12.41
N GLU A 219 2.56 -15.31 -13.12
CA GLU A 219 2.42 -14.97 -14.55
C GLU A 219 2.47 -13.44 -14.75
N CYS A 220 1.69 -12.70 -13.99
CA CYS A 220 1.68 -11.23 -14.06
C CYS A 220 3.05 -10.62 -13.74
N ASP A 221 3.79 -11.20 -12.80
CA ASP A 221 5.15 -10.76 -12.44
C ASP A 221 6.13 -10.99 -13.58
N TRP A 222 6.08 -12.15 -14.19
CA TRP A 222 6.89 -12.47 -15.37
C TRP A 222 6.58 -11.53 -16.55
N LEU A 223 5.29 -11.27 -16.82
CA LEU A 223 4.86 -10.32 -17.86
C LEU A 223 5.41 -8.91 -17.56
N ALA A 224 5.31 -8.43 -16.35
CA ALA A 224 5.78 -7.10 -15.96
C ALA A 224 7.30 -6.97 -16.07
N CYS A 225 8.06 -8.01 -15.72
CA CYS A 225 9.51 -8.06 -15.91
C CYS A 225 9.88 -7.97 -17.37
N ARG A 226 9.21 -8.72 -18.25
CA ARG A 226 9.44 -8.65 -19.71
C ARG A 226 9.08 -7.30 -20.31
N ALA A 227 7.97 -6.71 -19.86
CA ALA A 227 7.58 -5.38 -20.30
C ALA A 227 8.63 -4.33 -19.92
N ALA A 228 9.20 -4.42 -18.73
CA ALA A 228 10.25 -3.51 -18.27
C ALA A 228 11.55 -3.65 -19.09
N MET A 229 11.93 -4.87 -19.48
CA MET A 229 13.11 -5.10 -20.33
C MET A 229 12.92 -4.55 -21.74
N ALA A 230 11.71 -4.63 -22.29
CA ALA A 230 11.43 -4.13 -23.62
C ALA A 230 11.41 -2.59 -23.70
N ASP A 231 11.12 -1.90 -22.59
CA ASP A 231 11.16 -0.43 -22.52
C ASP A 231 12.61 0.12 -22.44
N THR A 232 13.60 -0.73 -22.17
CA THR A 232 15.03 -0.33 -22.05
C THR A 232 15.86 -0.59 -23.31
N SER A 233 15.29 -1.19 -24.33
CA SER A 233 15.94 -1.46 -25.64
C SER A 233 15.51 -0.45 -26.67
#